data_9f9b8796416850c1b3b92fa21da7b1e0
#
_entry.id   9f9b8796416850c1b3b92fa21da7b1e0
#
_cell.length_a   1.000
_cell.length_b   1.000
_cell.length_c   1.000
_cell.angle_alpha   90.00
_cell.angle_beta   90.00
_cell.angle_gamma   90.00
#
_symmetry.space_group_name_H-M   'P 1'
#
loop_
_entity.id
_entity.type
_entity.pdbx_description
1 polymer ?
#
loop_
_entity_poly.entity_id
_entity_poly.type
_entity_poly.pdbx_seq_one_letter_code
_entity_poly.pdbx_strand_id
1 'polypeptide(L)'
;MAFDKAMAHLRAKGFGDRVIVPQEETATVEEAAAALGTAPAQIAKTMAFDVDGAAVLVLCAGDARVNSSKFKKFFHGKPHMIPGAAVEEAVGHAPGG
;
A
#
# COMPACT_ATOMS: atom_id res chain seq x y z
N MET A 1 10.03 6.20 -12.94
CA MET A 1 9.93 5.22 -11.83
C MET A 1 8.83 5.66 -10.87
N ALA A 2 8.17 4.69 -10.22
CA ALA A 2 7.05 4.97 -9.31
C ALA A 2 7.43 5.92 -8.16
N PHE A 3 8.62 5.77 -7.60
CA PHE A 3 9.12 6.67 -6.57
C PHE A 3 9.16 8.13 -7.03
N ASP A 4 9.65 8.37 -8.22
CA ASP A 4 9.76 9.73 -8.76
C ASP A 4 8.40 10.37 -8.97
N LYS A 5 7.41 9.60 -9.43
CA LYS A 5 6.03 10.05 -9.59
C LYS A 5 5.40 10.41 -8.24
N ALA A 6 5.60 9.56 -7.24
CA ALA A 6 5.09 9.80 -5.90
C ALA A 6 5.72 11.04 -5.27
N MET A 7 7.04 11.20 -5.42
CA MET A 7 7.74 12.39 -4.92
C MET A 7 7.26 13.67 -5.59
N ALA A 8 7.09 13.66 -6.91
CA ALA A 8 6.60 14.82 -7.64
C ALA A 8 5.19 15.21 -7.17
N HIS A 9 4.32 14.22 -6.96
CA HIS A 9 2.97 14.46 -6.45
C HIS A 9 2.99 15.07 -5.05
N LEU A 10 3.80 14.52 -4.15
CA LEU A 10 3.90 15.01 -2.77
C LEU A 10 4.50 16.42 -2.71
N ARG A 11 5.51 16.71 -3.53
CA ARG A 11 6.08 18.06 -3.63
C ARG A 11 5.05 19.06 -4.11
N ALA A 12 4.26 18.70 -5.09
CA ALA A 12 3.19 19.56 -5.62
C ALA A 12 2.12 19.87 -4.57
N LYS A 13 1.91 18.97 -3.60
CA LYS A 13 0.97 19.14 -2.49
C LYS A 13 1.60 19.76 -1.23
N GLY A 14 2.89 20.08 -1.26
CA GLY A 14 3.59 20.69 -0.13
C GLY A 14 4.07 19.70 0.93
N PHE A 15 4.16 18.42 0.63
CA PHE A 15 4.55 17.37 1.58
C PHE A 15 5.90 16.73 1.27
N GLY A 16 6.65 17.24 0.31
CA GLY A 16 7.92 16.64 -0.10
C GLY A 16 8.95 16.53 1.01
N ASP A 17 8.98 17.48 1.93
CA ASP A 17 9.88 17.51 3.07
C ASP A 17 9.53 16.50 4.17
N ARG A 18 8.36 15.88 4.10
CA ARG A 18 7.94 14.83 5.05
C ARG A 18 8.37 13.43 4.63
N VAL A 19 8.93 13.29 3.44
CA VAL A 19 9.35 11.99 2.91
C VAL A 19 10.69 11.60 3.51
N ILE A 20 10.74 10.42 4.09
CA ILE A 20 11.95 9.80 4.62
C ILE A 20 12.29 8.62 3.73
N VAL A 21 13.53 8.56 3.24
CA VAL A 21 14.00 7.43 2.43
C VAL A 21 15.00 6.64 3.26
N PRO A 22 14.57 5.55 3.92
CA PRO A 22 15.47 4.71 4.70
C PRO A 22 16.49 4.02 3.79
N GLN A 23 17.66 3.71 4.32
CA GLN A 23 18.67 2.96 3.58
C GLN A 23 18.41 1.45 3.64
N GLU A 24 17.69 0.98 4.65
CA GLU A 24 17.30 -0.41 4.80
C GLU A 24 16.09 -0.74 3.93
N GLU A 25 15.90 -2.01 3.63
CA GLU A 25 14.69 -2.47 2.93
C GLU A 25 13.44 -2.24 3.78
N THR A 26 12.37 -1.79 3.13
CA THR A 26 11.09 -1.50 3.78
C THR A 26 9.92 -2.14 3.01
N ALA A 27 10.16 -3.27 2.36
CA ALA A 27 9.14 -3.93 1.54
C ALA A 27 8.03 -4.57 2.38
N THR A 28 8.30 -4.91 3.64
CA THR A 28 7.30 -5.44 4.57
C THR A 28 7.00 -4.43 5.67
N VAL A 29 5.86 -4.63 6.34
CA VAL A 29 5.46 -3.78 7.48
C VAL A 29 6.51 -3.83 8.59
N GLU A 30 7.00 -5.04 8.90
CA GLU A 30 7.99 -5.25 9.96
C GLU A 30 9.31 -4.55 9.64
N GLU A 31 9.77 -4.65 8.40
CA GLU A 31 10.99 -3.98 7.94
C GLU A 31 10.82 -2.46 8.01
N ALA A 32 9.69 -1.93 7.55
CA ALA A 32 9.41 -0.49 7.59
C ALA A 32 9.35 0.02 9.03
N ALA A 33 8.67 -0.71 9.91
CA ALA A 33 8.56 -0.33 11.32
C ALA A 33 9.92 -0.31 12.00
N ALA A 34 10.77 -1.31 11.73
CA ALA A 34 12.12 -1.38 12.28
C ALA A 34 13.00 -0.22 11.76
N ALA A 35 12.95 0.06 10.47
CA ALA A 35 13.74 1.12 9.85
C ALA A 35 13.37 2.50 10.37
N LEU A 36 12.09 2.74 10.67
CA LEU A 36 11.58 4.03 11.13
C LEU A 36 11.48 4.13 12.65
N GLY A 37 11.77 3.07 13.40
CA GLY A 37 11.67 3.06 14.86
C GLY A 37 10.23 3.19 15.36
N THR A 38 9.26 2.65 14.64
CA THR A 38 7.84 2.71 15.00
C THR A 38 7.28 1.33 15.26
N ALA A 39 6.04 1.26 15.80
CA ALA A 39 5.34 0.00 15.91
C ALA A 39 4.68 -0.36 14.56
N PRO A 40 4.51 -1.67 14.23
CA PRO A 40 3.82 -2.07 12.99
C PRO A 40 2.44 -1.45 12.83
N ALA A 41 1.69 -1.22 13.92
CA ALA A 41 0.38 -0.58 13.87
C ALA A 41 0.44 0.86 13.35
N GLN A 42 1.58 1.53 13.43
CA GLN A 42 1.77 2.89 12.95
C GLN A 42 2.14 2.95 11.47
N ILE A 43 2.43 1.82 10.85
CA ILE A 43 2.70 1.72 9.42
C ILE A 43 1.37 1.57 8.69
N ALA A 44 1.15 2.38 7.67
CA ALA A 44 0.03 2.20 6.76
C ALA A 44 0.43 1.23 5.65
N LYS A 45 -0.42 0.27 5.36
CA LYS A 45 -0.22 -0.64 4.22
C LYS A 45 -1.39 -0.53 3.27
N THR A 46 -1.10 -0.61 1.99
CA THR A 46 -2.12 -0.61 0.93
C THR A 46 -2.19 -2.01 0.33
N MET A 47 -3.38 -2.58 0.34
CA MET A 47 -3.63 -3.88 -0.26
C MET A 47 -4.45 -3.69 -1.53
N ALA A 48 -4.03 -4.34 -2.61
CA ALA A 48 -4.70 -4.24 -3.90
C ALA A 48 -5.58 -5.48 -4.15
N PHE A 49 -6.85 -5.22 -4.42
CA PHE A 49 -7.82 -6.29 -4.70
C PHE A 49 -8.45 -6.08 -6.08
N ASP A 50 -8.85 -7.19 -6.70
CA ASP A 50 -9.68 -7.19 -7.89
C ASP A 50 -11.11 -7.48 -7.45
N VAL A 51 -12.02 -6.58 -7.80
CA VAL A 51 -13.47 -6.75 -7.57
C VAL A 51 -14.15 -6.57 -8.91
N ASP A 52 -14.62 -7.66 -9.48
CA ASP A 52 -15.32 -7.68 -10.77
C ASP A 52 -14.55 -6.95 -11.89
N GLY A 53 -13.24 -7.17 -11.95
CA GLY A 53 -12.36 -6.57 -12.95
C GLY A 53 -11.87 -5.18 -12.63
N ALA A 54 -12.29 -4.58 -11.51
CA ALA A 54 -11.84 -3.27 -11.06
C ALA A 54 -10.80 -3.40 -9.95
N ALA A 55 -9.72 -2.64 -10.03
CA ALA A 55 -8.72 -2.59 -8.97
C ALA A 55 -9.23 -1.71 -7.82
N VAL A 56 -9.22 -2.28 -6.60
CA VAL A 56 -9.62 -1.58 -5.38
C VAL A 56 -8.42 -1.57 -4.43
N LEU A 57 -8.04 -0.40 -3.94
CA LEU A 57 -6.98 -0.24 -2.97
C LEU A 57 -7.58 -0.02 -1.59
N VAL A 58 -7.11 -0.81 -0.61
CA VAL A 58 -7.53 -0.68 0.78
C VAL A 58 -6.32 -0.30 1.62
N LEU A 59 -6.37 0.88 2.22
CA LEU A 59 -5.34 1.37 3.11
C LEU A 59 -5.71 1.01 4.54
N CYS A 60 -4.83 0.32 5.25
CA CYS A 60 -5.09 -0.11 6.62
C CYS A 60 -3.82 -0.05 7.47
N ALA A 61 -4.01 -0.17 8.79
CA ALA A 61 -2.87 -0.25 9.72
C ALA A 61 -2.06 -1.53 9.45
N GLY A 62 -0.75 -1.46 9.67
CA GLY A 62 0.17 -2.55 9.33
C GLY A 62 -0.14 -3.87 10.00
N ASP A 63 -0.74 -3.86 11.19
CA ASP A 63 -1.12 -5.06 11.94
C ASP A 63 -2.58 -5.48 11.72
N ALA A 64 -3.32 -4.77 10.89
CA ALA A 64 -4.73 -5.08 10.61
C ALA A 64 -4.86 -6.07 9.46
N ARG A 65 -6.01 -6.74 9.40
CA ARG A 65 -6.37 -7.67 8.32
C ARG A 65 -7.71 -7.25 7.72
N VAL A 66 -7.84 -7.45 6.42
CA VAL A 66 -9.10 -7.23 5.74
C VAL A 66 -10.06 -8.36 6.06
N ASN A 67 -11.24 -8.02 6.58
CA ASN A 67 -12.29 -8.99 6.83
C ASN A 67 -13.10 -9.21 5.54
N SER A 68 -13.07 -10.43 5.03
CA SER A 68 -13.69 -10.76 3.74
C SER A 68 -15.21 -10.54 3.74
N SER A 69 -15.89 -10.84 4.84
CA SER A 69 -17.34 -10.64 4.95
C SER A 69 -17.72 -9.16 4.92
N LYS A 70 -16.98 -8.32 5.64
CA LYS A 70 -17.20 -6.87 5.63
C LYS A 70 -16.85 -6.26 4.27
N PHE A 71 -15.78 -6.72 3.65
CA PHE A 71 -15.39 -6.29 2.31
C PHE A 71 -16.50 -6.60 1.30
N LYS A 72 -16.99 -7.83 1.29
CA LYS A 72 -18.06 -8.25 0.40
C LYS A 72 -19.33 -7.42 0.59
N LYS A 73 -19.68 -7.10 1.82
CA LYS A 73 -20.83 -6.26 2.14
C LYS A 73 -20.68 -4.84 1.58
N PHE A 74 -19.49 -4.28 1.70
CA PHE A 74 -19.23 -2.90 1.29
C PHE A 74 -19.11 -2.77 -0.23
N PHE A 75 -18.35 -3.67 -0.86
CA PHE A 75 -18.05 -3.59 -2.29
C PHE A 75 -18.95 -4.46 -3.16
N HIS A 76 -19.84 -5.24 -2.57
CA HIS A 76 -20.75 -6.18 -3.27
C HIS A 76 -20.00 -7.23 -4.10
N GLY A 77 -18.80 -7.61 -3.68
CA GLY A 77 -17.96 -8.59 -4.33
C GLY A 77 -16.88 -9.14 -3.42
N LYS A 78 -16.40 -10.36 -3.72
CA LYS A 78 -15.32 -10.98 -2.93
C LYS A 78 -14.00 -10.28 -3.17
N PRO A 79 -13.16 -10.11 -2.12
CA PRO A 79 -11.81 -9.60 -2.31
C PRO A 79 -10.92 -10.69 -2.92
N HIS A 80 -10.49 -10.48 -4.15
CA HIS A 80 -9.47 -11.29 -4.79
C HIS A 80 -8.18 -10.50 -4.84
N MET A 81 -7.19 -10.94 -4.07
CA MET A 81 -5.91 -10.26 -4.05
C MET A 81 -5.27 -10.27 -5.43
N ILE A 82 -4.83 -9.11 -5.90
CA ILE A 82 -4.12 -9.04 -7.18
C ILE A 82 -2.75 -9.72 -7.01
N PRO A 83 -2.41 -10.69 -7.88
CA PRO A 83 -1.12 -11.35 -7.80
C PRO A 83 0.04 -10.34 -7.88
N GLY A 84 1.11 -10.57 -7.11
CA GLY A 84 2.25 -9.67 -7.08
C GLY A 84 2.80 -9.31 -8.46
N ALA A 85 2.83 -10.28 -9.39
CA ALA A 85 3.30 -10.05 -10.76
C ALA A 85 2.43 -9.08 -11.56
N ALA A 86 1.16 -8.87 -11.16
CA ALA A 86 0.22 -8.00 -11.86
C ALA A 86 -0.03 -6.66 -11.14
N VAL A 87 0.50 -6.47 -9.95
CA VAL A 87 0.22 -5.27 -9.13
C VAL A 87 0.72 -4.01 -9.81
N GLU A 88 1.95 -3.99 -10.31
CA GLU A 88 2.51 -2.78 -10.93
C GLU A 88 1.70 -2.36 -12.15
N GLU A 89 1.27 -3.31 -12.98
CA GLU A 89 0.44 -3.02 -14.14
C GLU A 89 -0.93 -2.47 -13.75
N ALA A 90 -1.54 -3.04 -12.71
CA ALA A 90 -2.87 -2.66 -12.28
C ALA A 90 -2.90 -1.31 -11.55
N VAL A 91 -1.90 -1.00 -10.73
CA VAL A 91 -1.93 0.17 -9.84
C VAL A 91 -0.78 1.16 -10.05
N GLY A 92 0.17 0.85 -10.91
CA GLY A 92 1.26 1.77 -11.25
C GLY A 92 2.45 1.76 -10.30
N HIS A 93 2.44 0.90 -9.29
CA HIS A 93 3.53 0.75 -8.32
C HIS A 93 3.86 -0.72 -8.11
N ALA A 94 5.15 -1.04 -7.98
CA ALA A 94 5.58 -2.39 -7.69
C ALA A 94 5.14 -2.84 -6.28
N PRO A 95 4.95 -4.16 -6.06
CA PRO A 95 4.65 -4.67 -4.71
C PRO A 95 5.76 -4.28 -3.73
N GLY A 96 5.36 -3.90 -2.52
CA GLY A 96 6.29 -3.48 -1.47
C GLY A 96 6.85 -2.07 -1.64
N GLY A 97 6.44 -1.38 -2.67
CA GLY A 97 6.89 -0.01 -2.94
C GLY A 97 6.13 1.08 -2.22
#